data_9b08771935ee212f9ff850def090fd22
#
_entry.id   9b08771935ee212f9ff850def090fd22
#
_cell.length_a   1.000
_cell.length_b   1.000
_cell.length_c   1.000
_cell.angle_alpha   90.00
_cell.angle_beta   90.00
_cell.angle_gamma   90.00
#
_symmetry.space_group_name_H-M   'P 1'
#
loop_
_entity.id
_entity.type
_entity.pdbx_description
1 polymer ?
#
loop_
_entity_poly.entity_id
_entity_poly.type
_entity_poly.pdbx_seq_one_letter_code
_entity_poly.pdbx_strand_id
1 'polypeptide(L)'
;MANAPPRPELRVAPSILSADFGNLSEAVDVIAPGSTWLHVDVMDGHFVPNLTVGPPVVSSLREHTDLFFDTHLMITDPDRFLEPFRDAGSDGCTVHVEVGRTAELIAQMRELGLRVGLAANPDTPFEALEPFLDQVDLILCMTVFPGFGGQSFIADVMPKVHQVRTAATRSGLTLDVEVDGGIDPVTVVEAARSGANVFVAGSAVFGRAHPLEAATDILQAAIGAVEAGPGADGAP
;
A
#
# COMPACT_ATOMS: atom_id res chain seq x y z
N MET A 1 21.06 14.15 -22.33
CA MET A 1 20.80 13.54 -20.98
C MET A 1 19.29 13.51 -20.84
N ALA A 2 18.66 12.34 -20.85
CA ALA A 2 17.24 12.24 -20.58
C ALA A 2 17.04 12.69 -19.11
N ASN A 3 16.12 13.63 -18.87
CA ASN A 3 15.74 14.00 -17.52
C ASN A 3 15.25 12.74 -16.81
N ALA A 4 15.82 12.45 -15.63
CA ALA A 4 15.28 11.40 -14.78
C ALA A 4 13.78 11.70 -14.53
N PRO A 5 12.90 10.70 -14.52
CA PRO A 5 11.49 10.91 -14.21
C PRO A 5 11.38 11.60 -12.84
N PRO A 6 10.36 12.47 -12.65
CA PRO A 6 10.15 13.12 -11.37
C PRO A 6 10.03 12.05 -10.28
N ARG A 7 10.60 12.32 -9.10
CA ARG A 7 10.46 11.41 -7.95
C ARG A 7 8.96 11.28 -7.62
N PRO A 8 8.46 10.05 -7.41
CA PRO A 8 7.07 9.88 -7.00
C PRO A 8 6.82 10.56 -5.64
N GLU A 9 5.62 11.10 -5.49
CA GLU A 9 5.19 11.76 -4.26
C GLU A 9 5.15 10.77 -3.09
N LEU A 10 5.67 11.19 -1.92
CA LEU A 10 5.61 10.38 -0.70
C LEU A 10 4.24 10.52 -0.05
N ARG A 11 3.62 9.39 0.32
CA ARG A 11 2.29 9.33 0.94
C ARG A 11 2.25 8.33 2.08
N VAL A 12 1.50 8.66 3.11
CA VAL A 12 1.02 7.68 4.08
C VAL A 12 -0.40 7.29 3.70
N ALA A 13 -0.68 5.98 3.66
CA ALA A 13 -1.99 5.40 3.46
C ALA A 13 -2.45 4.74 4.79
N PRO A 14 -3.20 5.44 5.64
CA PRO A 14 -3.69 4.86 6.89
C PRO A 14 -4.59 3.66 6.63
N SER A 15 -4.26 2.47 7.22
CA SER A 15 -5.07 1.27 7.10
C SER A 15 -6.18 1.25 8.14
N ILE A 16 -7.43 1.19 7.67
CA ILE A 16 -8.61 1.06 8.54
C ILE A 16 -8.68 -0.26 9.29
N LEU A 17 -7.87 -1.24 8.94
CA LEU A 17 -7.79 -2.51 9.67
C LEU A 17 -7.46 -2.31 11.16
N SER A 18 -6.77 -1.21 11.50
CA SER A 18 -6.42 -0.87 12.89
C SER A 18 -7.32 0.20 13.51
N ALA A 19 -8.34 0.67 12.79
CA ALA A 19 -9.31 1.63 13.29
C ALA A 19 -10.41 0.93 14.13
N ASP A 20 -11.20 1.71 14.88
CA ASP A 20 -12.41 1.21 15.52
C ASP A 20 -13.50 0.97 14.48
N PHE A 21 -13.79 -0.30 14.18
CA PHE A 21 -14.82 -0.68 13.21
C PHE A 21 -16.24 -0.25 13.60
N GLY A 22 -16.47 0.04 14.88
CA GLY A 22 -17.73 0.61 15.37
C GLY A 22 -17.91 2.08 14.99
N ASN A 23 -16.82 2.81 14.67
CA ASN A 23 -16.80 4.25 14.39
C ASN A 23 -15.86 4.61 13.23
N LEU A 24 -15.90 3.84 12.12
CA LEU A 24 -14.97 4.01 10.99
C LEU A 24 -15.03 5.39 10.33
N SER A 25 -16.22 5.96 10.18
CA SER A 25 -16.37 7.30 9.59
C SER A 25 -15.67 8.37 10.44
N GLU A 26 -15.84 8.34 11.77
CA GLU A 26 -15.16 9.26 12.68
C GLU A 26 -13.63 9.08 12.64
N ALA A 27 -13.15 7.82 12.56
CA ALA A 27 -11.73 7.55 12.44
C ALA A 27 -11.15 8.11 11.13
N VAL A 28 -11.90 8.00 10.03
CA VAL A 28 -11.51 8.57 8.72
C VAL A 28 -11.52 10.08 8.74
N ASP A 29 -12.55 10.72 9.33
CA ASP A 29 -12.65 12.17 9.45
C ASP A 29 -11.45 12.78 10.18
N VAL A 30 -10.92 12.08 11.19
CA VAL A 30 -9.75 12.53 11.96
C VAL A 30 -8.49 12.58 11.09
N ILE A 31 -8.27 11.62 10.18
CA ILE A 31 -7.04 11.56 9.39
C ILE A 31 -7.14 12.25 8.02
N ALA A 32 -8.34 12.50 7.53
CA ALA A 32 -8.59 13.08 6.21
C ALA A 32 -7.89 14.42 5.95
N PRO A 33 -7.74 15.36 6.92
CA PRO A 33 -7.04 16.61 6.66
C PRO A 33 -5.56 16.50 6.27
N GLY A 34 -4.92 15.38 6.59
CA GLY A 34 -3.49 15.16 6.31
C GLY A 34 -3.19 13.93 5.45
N SER A 35 -4.22 13.23 4.99
CA SER A 35 -4.10 12.03 4.15
C SER A 35 -4.76 12.25 2.81
N THR A 36 -4.20 11.66 1.76
CA THR A 36 -4.81 11.64 0.42
C THR A 36 -5.35 10.25 0.08
N TRP A 37 -4.87 9.22 0.76
CA TRP A 37 -5.22 7.83 0.57
C TRP A 37 -5.75 7.20 1.85
N LEU A 38 -6.59 6.19 1.70
CA LEU A 38 -7.10 5.32 2.75
C LEU A 38 -6.87 3.87 2.30
N HIS A 39 -6.15 3.10 3.09
CA HIS A 39 -5.89 1.68 2.79
C HIS A 39 -6.96 0.79 3.40
N VAL A 40 -7.51 -0.12 2.57
CA VAL A 40 -8.63 -1.00 2.92
C VAL A 40 -8.19 -2.45 2.76
N ASP A 41 -7.86 -3.11 3.86
CA ASP A 41 -7.44 -4.51 3.91
C ASP A 41 -8.64 -5.47 3.87
N VAL A 42 -8.81 -6.18 2.76
CA VAL A 42 -9.91 -7.13 2.52
C VAL A 42 -9.39 -8.56 2.63
N MET A 43 -9.98 -9.33 3.54
CA MET A 43 -9.58 -10.70 3.85
C MET A 43 -10.78 -11.64 3.84
N ASP A 44 -10.62 -12.85 3.28
CA ASP A 44 -11.72 -13.80 3.03
C ASP A 44 -11.71 -15.05 3.93
N GLY A 45 -10.71 -15.20 4.80
CA GLY A 45 -10.55 -16.39 5.66
C GLY A 45 -10.02 -17.63 4.90
N HIS A 46 -9.62 -17.47 3.63
CA HIS A 46 -9.07 -18.55 2.80
C HIS A 46 -7.65 -18.23 2.31
N PHE A 47 -7.46 -17.09 1.65
CA PHE A 47 -6.13 -16.61 1.26
C PHE A 47 -5.30 -16.30 2.51
N VAL A 48 -5.93 -15.70 3.51
CA VAL A 48 -5.36 -15.46 4.86
C VAL A 48 -6.33 -15.92 5.95
N PRO A 49 -5.87 -16.31 7.15
CA PRO A 49 -6.72 -16.88 8.21
C PRO A 49 -7.45 -15.78 9.02
N ASN A 50 -8.01 -14.79 8.35
CA ASN A 50 -8.76 -13.70 8.96
C ASN A 50 -9.89 -13.24 8.04
N LEU A 51 -10.92 -12.61 8.60
CA LEU A 51 -12.03 -11.96 7.89
C LEU A 51 -12.07 -10.49 8.30
N THR A 52 -12.24 -9.57 7.34
CA THR A 52 -12.27 -8.14 7.63
C THR A 52 -13.52 -7.47 7.08
N VAL A 53 -13.40 -6.73 5.99
CA VAL A 53 -14.46 -5.89 5.41
C VAL A 53 -14.77 -6.30 3.98
N GLY A 54 -15.88 -5.82 3.48
CA GLY A 54 -16.30 -6.06 2.10
C GLY A 54 -16.91 -4.81 1.45
N PRO A 55 -17.44 -4.91 0.22
CA PRO A 55 -18.01 -3.79 -0.53
C PRO A 55 -19.03 -2.94 0.25
N PRO A 56 -19.90 -3.49 1.10
CA PRO A 56 -20.84 -2.66 1.88
C PRO A 56 -20.17 -1.67 2.83
N VAL A 57 -19.02 -2.02 3.42
CA VAL A 57 -18.27 -1.11 4.30
C VAL A 57 -17.60 -0.02 3.47
N VAL A 58 -17.02 -0.37 2.33
CA VAL A 58 -16.40 0.60 1.39
C VAL A 58 -17.45 1.59 0.90
N SER A 59 -18.62 1.11 0.46
CA SER A 59 -19.72 1.96 0.01
C SER A 59 -20.21 2.93 1.11
N SER A 60 -20.32 2.44 2.33
CA SER A 60 -20.70 3.28 3.47
C SER A 60 -19.66 4.38 3.75
N LEU A 61 -18.37 4.04 3.71
CA LEU A 61 -17.30 5.02 3.93
C LEU A 61 -17.19 6.02 2.78
N ARG A 62 -17.46 5.61 1.53
CA ARG A 62 -17.40 6.50 0.36
C ARG A 62 -18.33 7.69 0.47
N GLU A 63 -19.46 7.56 1.18
CA GLU A 63 -20.40 8.65 1.42
C GLU A 63 -19.83 9.74 2.33
N HIS A 64 -18.76 9.46 3.09
CA HIS A 64 -18.17 10.36 4.10
C HIS A 64 -16.87 11.02 3.66
N THR A 65 -16.19 10.53 2.62
CA THR A 65 -14.85 11.05 2.27
C THR A 65 -14.52 10.93 0.79
N ASP A 66 -13.73 11.87 0.28
CA ASP A 66 -13.17 11.85 -1.08
C ASP A 66 -11.73 11.32 -1.13
N LEU A 67 -11.22 10.73 -0.04
CA LEU A 67 -9.90 10.09 -0.03
C LEU A 67 -9.83 8.99 -1.10
N PHE A 68 -8.66 8.79 -1.69
CA PHE A 68 -8.42 7.67 -2.59
C PHE A 68 -8.49 6.35 -1.82
N PHE A 69 -9.42 5.46 -2.20
CA PHE A 69 -9.56 4.14 -1.60
C PHE A 69 -8.65 3.14 -2.31
N ASP A 70 -7.54 2.84 -1.68
CA ASP A 70 -6.58 1.81 -2.04
C ASP A 70 -7.00 0.48 -1.43
N THR A 71 -7.64 -0.37 -2.23
CA THR A 71 -8.28 -1.60 -1.75
C THR A 71 -7.37 -2.80 -1.99
N HIS A 72 -6.81 -3.34 -0.91
CA HIS A 72 -5.90 -4.48 -0.91
C HIS A 72 -6.67 -5.79 -0.72
N LEU A 73 -6.70 -6.62 -1.77
CA LEU A 73 -7.49 -7.85 -1.83
C LEU A 73 -6.64 -9.09 -1.47
N MET A 74 -6.62 -9.45 -0.21
CA MET A 74 -6.07 -10.71 0.32
C MET A 74 -7.14 -11.80 0.29
N ILE A 75 -7.60 -12.14 -0.92
CA ILE A 75 -8.71 -13.07 -1.17
C ILE A 75 -8.39 -14.06 -2.28
N THR A 76 -9.00 -15.24 -2.24
CA THR A 76 -8.70 -16.36 -3.14
C THR A 76 -9.20 -16.12 -4.57
N ASP A 77 -10.40 -15.54 -4.73
CA ASP A 77 -11.06 -15.30 -6.02
C ASP A 77 -11.31 -13.80 -6.25
N PRO A 78 -10.28 -12.95 -6.42
CA PRO A 78 -10.45 -11.50 -6.53
C PRO A 78 -11.26 -11.06 -7.77
N ASP A 79 -11.20 -11.82 -8.87
CA ASP A 79 -11.98 -11.57 -10.09
C ASP A 79 -13.50 -11.42 -9.85
N ARG A 80 -14.03 -12.10 -8.85
CA ARG A 80 -15.45 -12.03 -8.46
C ARG A 80 -15.81 -10.74 -7.73
N PHE A 81 -14.83 -10.03 -7.19
CA PHE A 81 -15.03 -8.90 -6.30
C PHE A 81 -14.52 -7.57 -6.84
N LEU A 82 -13.73 -7.55 -7.92
CA LEU A 82 -13.23 -6.32 -8.52
C LEU A 82 -14.37 -5.35 -8.90
N GLU A 83 -15.39 -5.83 -9.62
CA GLU A 83 -16.55 -5.01 -9.97
C GLU A 83 -17.37 -4.57 -8.75
N PRO A 84 -17.74 -5.46 -7.79
CA PRO A 84 -18.36 -5.05 -6.54
C PRO A 84 -17.60 -3.98 -5.74
N PHE A 85 -16.26 -4.04 -5.68
CA PHE A 85 -15.47 -3.02 -4.99
C PHE A 85 -15.41 -1.70 -5.77
N ARG A 86 -15.27 -1.75 -7.12
CA ARG A 86 -15.39 -0.57 -7.97
C ARG A 86 -16.74 0.14 -7.76
N ASP A 87 -17.84 -0.62 -7.77
CA ASP A 87 -19.19 -0.09 -7.59
C ASP A 87 -19.43 0.47 -6.17
N ALA A 88 -18.71 -0.07 -5.18
CA ALA A 88 -18.71 0.44 -3.82
C ALA A 88 -17.88 1.74 -3.65
N GLY A 89 -17.08 2.12 -4.66
CA GLY A 89 -16.31 3.36 -4.64
C GLY A 89 -14.81 3.19 -4.38
N SER A 90 -14.25 1.99 -4.57
CA SER A 90 -12.80 1.79 -4.60
C SER A 90 -12.21 2.49 -5.82
N ASP A 91 -11.14 3.24 -5.64
CA ASP A 91 -10.43 3.94 -6.72
C ASP A 91 -9.33 3.06 -7.34
N GLY A 92 -8.75 2.18 -6.54
CA GLY A 92 -7.77 1.18 -6.95
C GLY A 92 -7.98 -0.15 -6.23
N CYS A 93 -7.59 -1.23 -6.90
CA CYS A 93 -7.51 -2.56 -6.30
C CYS A 93 -6.10 -3.13 -6.48
N THR A 94 -5.60 -3.72 -5.40
CA THR A 94 -4.32 -4.42 -5.37
C THR A 94 -4.57 -5.90 -5.11
N VAL A 95 -4.13 -6.76 -6.04
CA VAL A 95 -4.27 -8.22 -5.96
C VAL A 95 -2.91 -8.88 -5.77
N HIS A 96 -2.87 -10.03 -5.12
CA HIS A 96 -1.64 -10.77 -4.89
C HIS A 96 -1.21 -11.58 -6.12
N VAL A 97 0.09 -11.54 -6.46
CA VAL A 97 0.66 -12.35 -7.54
C VAL A 97 0.53 -13.85 -7.23
N GLU A 98 0.50 -14.23 -5.96
CA GLU A 98 0.36 -15.60 -5.47
C GLU A 98 -1.01 -16.22 -5.79
N VAL A 99 -2.03 -15.42 -6.08
CA VAL A 99 -3.34 -15.92 -6.54
C VAL A 99 -3.21 -16.59 -7.92
N GLY A 100 -2.19 -16.23 -8.72
CA GLY A 100 -2.07 -16.60 -10.11
C GLY A 100 -3.03 -15.79 -11.00
N ARG A 101 -3.11 -16.11 -12.28
CA ARG A 101 -3.98 -15.40 -13.25
C ARG A 101 -3.70 -13.88 -13.30
N THR A 102 -2.48 -13.46 -13.00
CA THR A 102 -2.11 -12.05 -12.82
C THR A 102 -2.46 -11.19 -14.04
N ALA A 103 -2.14 -11.65 -15.25
CA ALA A 103 -2.45 -10.91 -16.47
C ALA A 103 -3.95 -10.71 -16.70
N GLU A 104 -4.77 -11.71 -16.37
CA GLU A 104 -6.23 -11.65 -16.48
C GLU A 104 -6.82 -10.66 -15.47
N LEU A 105 -6.33 -10.68 -14.23
CA LEU A 105 -6.77 -9.76 -13.17
C LEU A 105 -6.39 -8.31 -13.49
N ILE A 106 -5.17 -8.07 -14.00
CA ILE A 106 -4.73 -6.75 -14.47
C ILE A 106 -5.66 -6.24 -15.58
N ALA A 107 -5.96 -7.07 -16.59
CA ALA A 107 -6.85 -6.70 -17.68
C ALA A 107 -8.25 -6.34 -17.16
N GLN A 108 -8.82 -7.14 -16.26
CA GLN A 108 -10.13 -6.89 -15.67
C GLN A 108 -10.16 -5.57 -14.87
N MET A 109 -9.14 -5.30 -14.04
CA MET A 109 -9.05 -4.03 -13.30
C MET A 109 -8.98 -2.82 -14.26
N ARG A 110 -8.21 -2.94 -15.36
CA ARG A 110 -8.14 -1.88 -16.40
C ARG A 110 -9.49 -1.66 -17.07
N GLU A 111 -10.20 -2.72 -17.46
CA GLU A 111 -11.54 -2.64 -18.07
C GLU A 111 -12.56 -1.97 -17.14
N LEU A 112 -12.44 -2.19 -15.84
CA LEU A 112 -13.26 -1.57 -14.80
C LEU A 112 -12.88 -0.12 -14.51
N GLY A 113 -11.76 0.39 -15.06
CA GLY A 113 -11.26 1.75 -14.81
C GLY A 113 -10.63 1.92 -13.43
N LEU A 114 -10.27 0.85 -12.75
CA LEU A 114 -9.57 0.87 -11.48
C LEU A 114 -8.08 1.19 -11.68
N ARG A 115 -7.47 1.88 -10.72
CA ARG A 115 -6.03 1.90 -10.59
C ARG A 115 -5.55 0.48 -10.22
N VAL A 116 -4.53 0.00 -10.93
CA VAL A 116 -4.11 -1.41 -10.87
C VAL A 116 -2.91 -1.57 -9.96
N GLY A 117 -3.09 -2.31 -8.87
CA GLY A 117 -2.02 -2.71 -7.96
C GLY A 117 -1.72 -4.22 -8.03
N LEU A 118 -0.45 -4.57 -7.85
CA LEU A 118 0.01 -5.95 -7.72
C LEU A 118 0.85 -6.10 -6.45
N ALA A 119 0.44 -7.01 -5.56
CA ALA A 119 1.11 -7.30 -4.31
C ALA A 119 1.96 -8.57 -4.38
N ALA A 120 3.00 -8.64 -3.53
CA ALA A 120 3.77 -9.85 -3.29
C ALA A 120 4.11 -10.03 -1.81
N ASN A 121 3.99 -11.27 -1.32
CA ASN A 121 4.36 -11.68 0.03
C ASN A 121 5.86 -11.47 0.32
N PRO A 122 6.28 -11.45 1.60
CA PRO A 122 7.69 -11.25 1.96
C PRO A 122 8.65 -12.23 1.28
N ASP A 123 8.27 -13.50 1.17
CA ASP A 123 9.06 -14.59 0.60
C ASP A 123 8.91 -14.75 -0.93
N THR A 124 7.98 -14.03 -1.56
CA THR A 124 7.83 -14.02 -3.03
C THR A 124 8.92 -13.15 -3.64
N PRO A 125 9.74 -13.67 -4.57
CA PRO A 125 10.87 -12.95 -5.13
C PRO A 125 10.42 -11.88 -6.13
N PHE A 126 11.32 -10.90 -6.41
CA PHE A 126 11.09 -9.81 -7.36
C PHE A 126 10.72 -10.30 -8.77
N GLU A 127 11.28 -11.41 -9.19
CA GLU A 127 11.07 -12.01 -10.52
C GLU A 127 9.62 -12.39 -10.78
N ALA A 128 8.81 -12.56 -9.73
CA ALA A 128 7.36 -12.78 -9.86
C ALA A 128 6.60 -11.50 -10.24
N LEU A 129 7.15 -10.32 -9.92
CA LEU A 129 6.57 -9.02 -10.20
C LEU A 129 7.10 -8.40 -11.50
N GLU A 130 8.37 -8.67 -11.83
CA GLU A 130 9.11 -8.03 -12.94
C GLU A 130 8.35 -8.04 -14.28
N PRO A 131 7.69 -9.16 -14.70
CA PRO A 131 6.96 -9.21 -15.98
C PRO A 131 5.76 -8.26 -16.08
N PHE A 132 5.30 -7.69 -14.97
CA PHE A 132 4.08 -6.90 -14.90
C PHE A 132 4.31 -5.42 -14.57
N LEU A 133 5.57 -4.98 -14.38
CA LEU A 133 5.87 -3.62 -13.94
C LEU A 133 5.35 -2.53 -14.88
N ASP A 134 5.30 -2.79 -16.18
CA ASP A 134 4.79 -1.85 -17.20
C ASP A 134 3.26 -1.94 -17.41
N GLN A 135 2.60 -2.86 -16.70
CA GLN A 135 1.17 -3.12 -16.82
C GLN A 135 0.36 -2.63 -15.61
N VAL A 136 1.05 -2.23 -14.53
CA VAL A 136 0.42 -1.81 -13.27
C VAL A 136 0.78 -0.38 -12.91
N ASP A 137 0.01 0.22 -12.01
CA ASP A 137 0.23 1.58 -11.50
C ASP A 137 0.93 1.56 -10.13
N LEU A 138 0.87 0.43 -9.43
CA LEU A 138 1.38 0.25 -8.08
C LEU A 138 1.90 -1.18 -7.87
N ILE A 139 3.05 -1.30 -7.21
CA ILE A 139 3.56 -2.55 -6.63
C ILE A 139 3.55 -2.44 -5.11
N LEU A 140 2.85 -3.34 -4.46
CA LEU A 140 2.83 -3.50 -3.01
C LEU A 140 3.79 -4.62 -2.60
N CYS A 141 4.86 -4.27 -1.88
CA CYS A 141 5.74 -5.23 -1.23
C CYS A 141 5.29 -5.41 0.22
N MET A 142 4.72 -6.58 0.55
CA MET A 142 4.34 -6.89 1.93
C MET A 142 5.60 -6.95 2.80
N THR A 143 5.60 -6.18 3.89
CA THR A 143 6.67 -6.17 4.91
C THR A 143 6.27 -6.91 6.18
N VAL A 144 5.17 -7.63 6.11
CA VAL A 144 4.70 -8.68 7.03
C VAL A 144 4.02 -9.77 6.21
N PHE A 145 3.84 -10.97 6.75
CA PHE A 145 2.92 -11.93 6.14
C PHE A 145 1.49 -11.45 6.33
N PRO A 146 0.68 -11.39 5.25
CA PRO A 146 -0.68 -10.86 5.33
C PRO A 146 -1.58 -11.66 6.27
N GLY A 147 -2.62 -10.99 6.84
CA GLY A 147 -3.63 -11.63 7.67
C GLY A 147 -3.93 -10.92 8.99
N PHE A 148 -2.98 -10.23 9.61
CA PHE A 148 -3.18 -9.55 10.90
C PHE A 148 -2.46 -8.20 10.93
N GLY A 149 -3.08 -7.21 11.60
CA GLY A 149 -2.44 -5.93 11.90
C GLY A 149 -1.43 -6.02 13.06
N GLY A 150 -0.59 -4.99 13.21
CA GLY A 150 0.31 -4.82 14.37
C GLY A 150 1.51 -5.78 14.41
N GLN A 151 1.87 -6.40 13.29
CA GLN A 151 3.04 -7.26 13.15
C GLN A 151 4.34 -6.45 13.06
N SER A 152 5.48 -7.08 13.34
CA SER A 152 6.80 -6.49 13.22
C SER A 152 7.24 -6.41 11.75
N PHE A 153 7.85 -5.30 11.38
CA PHE A 153 8.43 -5.06 10.07
C PHE A 153 9.52 -6.08 9.70
N ILE A 154 9.46 -6.62 8.49
CA ILE A 154 10.44 -7.58 7.94
C ILE A 154 11.41 -6.81 7.03
N ALA A 155 12.56 -6.40 7.58
CA ALA A 155 13.58 -5.64 6.84
C ALA A 155 14.17 -6.40 5.64
N ASP A 156 14.16 -7.72 5.66
CA ASP A 156 14.65 -8.58 4.56
C ASP A 156 13.87 -8.39 3.24
N VAL A 157 12.73 -7.69 3.27
CA VAL A 157 11.97 -7.31 2.07
C VAL A 157 12.58 -6.09 1.36
N MET A 158 13.39 -5.28 2.02
CA MET A 158 13.91 -4.03 1.46
C MET A 158 14.73 -4.20 0.16
N PRO A 159 15.53 -5.28 -0.01
CA PRO A 159 16.16 -5.55 -1.31
C PRO A 159 15.15 -5.69 -2.46
N LYS A 160 13.98 -6.31 -2.24
CA LYS A 160 12.91 -6.43 -3.22
C LYS A 160 12.31 -5.05 -3.56
N VAL A 161 12.03 -4.22 -2.56
CA VAL A 161 11.57 -2.82 -2.75
C VAL A 161 12.56 -2.05 -3.62
N HIS A 162 13.86 -2.18 -3.34
CA HIS A 162 14.92 -1.54 -4.14
C HIS A 162 14.98 -2.06 -5.59
N GLN A 163 14.81 -3.37 -5.80
CA GLN A 163 14.76 -3.97 -7.14
C GLN A 163 13.58 -3.42 -7.95
N VAL A 164 12.37 -3.36 -7.37
CA VAL A 164 11.18 -2.80 -8.01
C VAL A 164 11.42 -1.34 -8.41
N ARG A 165 11.89 -0.49 -7.48
CA ARG A 165 12.15 0.93 -7.77
C ARG A 165 13.23 1.11 -8.83
N THR A 166 14.28 0.33 -8.77
CA THR A 166 15.38 0.39 -9.74
C THR A 166 14.90 -0.01 -11.14
N ALA A 167 14.13 -1.09 -11.26
CA ALA A 167 13.57 -1.55 -12.53
C ALA A 167 12.60 -0.51 -13.13
N ALA A 168 11.69 0.03 -12.30
CA ALA A 168 10.76 1.09 -12.73
C ALA A 168 11.52 2.32 -13.24
N THR A 169 12.53 2.78 -12.51
CA THR A 169 13.33 3.96 -12.90
C THR A 169 14.09 3.71 -14.21
N ARG A 170 14.71 2.55 -14.35
CA ARG A 170 15.44 2.17 -15.58
C ARG A 170 14.54 2.11 -16.81
N SER A 171 13.30 1.69 -16.63
CA SER A 171 12.30 1.59 -17.71
C SER A 171 11.51 2.88 -17.91
N GLY A 172 11.77 3.95 -17.13
CA GLY A 172 11.06 5.23 -17.22
C GLY A 172 9.59 5.14 -16.81
N LEU A 173 9.23 4.16 -15.98
CA LEU A 173 7.86 3.93 -15.52
C LEU A 173 7.51 4.88 -14.37
N THR A 174 6.31 5.42 -14.42
CA THR A 174 5.69 6.13 -13.29
C THR A 174 4.92 5.11 -12.46
N LEU A 175 5.60 4.47 -11.53
CA LEU A 175 5.09 3.38 -10.70
C LEU A 175 5.18 3.76 -9.24
N ASP A 176 4.08 3.65 -8.49
CA ASP A 176 4.11 3.72 -7.05
C ASP A 176 4.66 2.40 -6.48
N VAL A 177 5.55 2.51 -5.49
CA VAL A 177 6.07 1.37 -4.74
C VAL A 177 5.59 1.51 -3.31
N GLU A 178 4.72 0.63 -2.94
CA GLU A 178 4.04 0.60 -1.66
C GLU A 178 4.64 -0.48 -0.75
N VAL A 179 4.62 -0.21 0.54
CA VAL A 179 4.97 -1.17 1.59
C VAL A 179 3.86 -1.22 2.63
N ASP A 180 3.50 -2.44 3.05
CA ASP A 180 2.50 -2.68 4.08
C ASP A 180 2.99 -3.69 5.11
N GLY A 181 2.97 -3.25 6.37
CA GLY A 181 3.29 -4.05 7.53
C GLY A 181 4.40 -3.47 8.41
N GLY A 182 4.07 -3.16 9.65
CA GLY A 182 5.01 -2.69 10.65
C GLY A 182 5.62 -1.31 10.38
N ILE A 183 4.92 -0.46 9.61
CA ILE A 183 5.36 0.89 9.29
C ILE A 183 5.07 1.82 10.47
N ASP A 184 6.13 2.50 10.90
CA ASP A 184 6.15 3.54 11.93
C ASP A 184 7.24 4.60 11.60
N PRO A 185 7.44 5.66 12.41
CA PRO A 185 8.45 6.68 12.11
C PRO A 185 9.91 6.18 12.03
N VAL A 186 10.20 4.97 12.54
CA VAL A 186 11.55 4.37 12.48
C VAL A 186 11.69 3.53 11.21
N THR A 187 10.77 2.60 10.97
CA THR A 187 10.83 1.66 9.85
C THR A 187 10.58 2.30 8.50
N VAL A 188 9.78 3.39 8.44
CA VAL A 188 9.54 4.14 7.22
C VAL A 188 10.82 4.73 6.62
N VAL A 189 11.82 5.04 7.44
CA VAL A 189 13.12 5.58 6.98
C VAL A 189 13.82 4.58 6.05
N GLU A 190 13.87 3.31 6.46
CA GLU A 190 14.49 2.26 5.67
C GLU A 190 13.69 1.97 4.40
N ALA A 191 12.35 1.93 4.50
CA ALA A 191 11.46 1.71 3.37
C ALA A 191 11.59 2.83 2.31
N ALA A 192 11.61 4.11 2.73
CA ALA A 192 11.78 5.26 1.85
C ALA A 192 13.16 5.28 1.17
N ARG A 193 14.23 4.96 1.91
CA ARG A 193 15.59 4.82 1.36
C ARG A 193 15.69 3.70 0.35
N SER A 194 14.92 2.63 0.51
CA SER A 194 14.85 1.50 -0.42
C SER A 194 14.05 1.82 -1.68
N GLY A 195 13.31 2.93 -1.71
CA GLY A 195 12.59 3.42 -2.89
C GLY A 195 11.07 3.30 -2.82
N ALA A 196 10.51 2.92 -1.67
CA ALA A 196 9.08 3.03 -1.44
C ALA A 196 8.64 4.49 -1.38
N ASN A 197 7.42 4.78 -1.83
CA ASN A 197 6.83 6.12 -1.78
C ASN A 197 5.39 6.12 -1.25
N VAL A 198 4.77 4.96 -1.06
CA VAL A 198 3.48 4.80 -0.38
C VAL A 198 3.70 3.90 0.84
N PHE A 199 3.24 4.35 2.01
CA PHE A 199 3.51 3.73 3.29
C PHE A 199 2.19 3.42 4.00
N VAL A 200 1.81 2.14 4.03
CA VAL A 200 0.61 1.69 4.74
C VAL A 200 0.91 1.62 6.23
N ALA A 201 0.18 2.38 7.02
CA ALA A 201 0.34 2.44 8.46
C ALA A 201 -1.01 2.27 9.19
N GLY A 202 -1.15 1.18 9.92
CA GLY A 202 -2.36 0.87 10.69
C GLY A 202 -2.20 1.28 12.16
N SER A 203 -1.68 0.37 13.00
CA SER A 203 -1.57 0.57 14.46
C SER A 203 -0.68 1.76 14.85
N ALA A 204 0.30 2.12 14.03
CA ALA A 204 1.13 3.30 14.26
C ALA A 204 0.37 4.62 14.09
N VAL A 205 -0.79 4.59 13.41
CA VAL A 205 -1.71 5.72 13.24
C VAL A 205 -2.89 5.58 14.18
N PHE A 206 -3.78 4.63 13.96
CA PHE A 206 -5.05 4.50 14.71
C PHE A 206 -4.88 3.99 16.15
N GLY A 207 -3.74 3.40 16.50
CA GLY A 207 -3.40 3.04 17.87
C GLY A 207 -2.85 4.19 18.72
N ARG A 208 -2.79 5.42 18.19
CA ARG A 208 -2.26 6.60 18.88
C ARG A 208 -3.39 7.53 19.35
N ALA A 209 -3.08 8.33 20.38
CA ALA A 209 -4.05 9.31 20.91
C ALA A 209 -4.37 10.42 19.87
N HIS A 210 -3.43 10.71 18.95
CA HIS A 210 -3.54 11.73 17.92
C HIS A 210 -3.19 11.12 16.55
N PRO A 211 -4.13 10.42 15.86
CA PRO A 211 -3.86 9.69 14.61
C PRO A 211 -3.31 10.58 13.49
N LEU A 212 -3.81 11.79 13.32
CA LEU A 212 -3.35 12.73 12.30
C LEU A 212 -1.88 13.15 12.51
N GLU A 213 -1.49 13.45 13.74
CA GLU A 213 -0.11 13.77 14.09
C GLU A 213 0.79 12.57 13.83
N ALA A 214 0.37 11.37 14.22
CA ALA A 214 1.12 10.15 13.99
C ALA A 214 1.35 9.86 12.49
N ALA A 215 0.34 10.04 11.64
CA ALA A 215 0.48 9.92 10.18
C ALA A 215 1.46 10.98 9.63
N THR A 216 1.38 12.21 10.15
CA THR A 216 2.29 13.31 9.78
C THR A 216 3.72 13.01 10.17
N ASP A 217 3.97 12.48 11.35
CA ASP A 217 5.32 12.11 11.83
C ASP A 217 5.95 11.03 10.95
N ILE A 218 5.17 10.03 10.52
CA ILE A 218 5.63 9.00 9.57
C ILE A 218 6.02 9.64 8.23
N LEU A 219 5.18 10.52 7.69
CA LEU A 219 5.46 11.20 6.42
C LEU A 219 6.72 12.08 6.51
N GLN A 220 6.87 12.84 7.58
CA GLN A 220 8.06 13.69 7.80
C GLN A 220 9.34 12.87 7.93
N ALA A 221 9.29 11.72 8.61
CA ALA A 221 10.42 10.80 8.69
C ALA A 221 10.81 10.25 7.30
N ALA A 222 9.83 9.91 6.46
CA ALA A 222 10.06 9.47 5.08
C ALA A 222 10.69 10.57 4.23
N ILE A 223 10.18 11.82 4.31
CA ILE A 223 10.73 12.99 3.60
C ILE A 223 12.19 13.20 4.00
N GLY A 224 12.47 13.26 5.29
CA GLY A 224 13.84 13.44 5.80
C GLY A 224 14.80 12.34 5.34
N ALA A 225 14.32 11.08 5.27
CA ALA A 225 15.11 9.95 4.80
C ALA A 225 15.54 10.08 3.33
N VAL A 226 14.64 10.60 2.48
CA VAL A 226 14.88 10.79 1.04
C VAL A 226 15.75 12.02 0.77
N GLU A 227 15.57 13.11 1.53
CA GLU A 227 16.37 14.35 1.40
C GLU A 227 17.81 14.16 1.86
N ALA A 228 18.03 13.35 2.90
CA ALA A 228 19.38 13.04 3.40
C ALA A 228 20.23 12.24 2.40
N GLY A 229 19.61 11.58 1.42
CA GLY A 229 20.28 10.77 0.41
C GLY A 229 20.87 9.47 0.98
N PRO A 230 21.39 8.57 0.12
CA PRO A 230 22.08 7.36 0.56
C PRO A 230 23.44 7.75 1.18
N GLY A 231 23.58 7.65 2.50
CA GLY A 231 24.90 7.77 3.15
C GLY A 231 25.04 8.79 4.31
N ALA A 232 23.95 9.29 4.89
CA ALA A 232 24.06 10.20 6.05
C ALA A 232 24.32 9.50 7.40
N ASP A 233 24.21 8.17 7.46
CA ASP A 233 24.48 7.40 8.67
C ASP A 233 25.75 6.55 8.49
N GLY A 234 26.90 7.10 8.94
CA GLY A 234 28.06 6.29 9.27
C GLY A 234 29.32 6.53 8.44
N ALA A 235 30.05 7.56 8.77
CA ALA A 235 31.50 7.38 8.90
C ALA A 235 31.82 7.03 10.36
N PRO A 236 32.67 6.03 10.63
CA PRO A 236 33.06 5.67 11.98
C PRO A 236 33.90 6.78 12.64
#